data_c6edfbb419370d599e8406f32d82c1bc
#
_entry.id   c6edfbb419370d599e8406f32d82c1bc
#
_cell.length_a   1.000
_cell.length_b   1.000
_cell.length_c   1.000
_cell.angle_alpha   90.00
_cell.angle_beta   90.00
_cell.angle_gamma   90.00
#
_symmetry.space_group_name_H-M   'P 1'
#
loop_
_entity.id
_entity.type
_entity.pdbx_description
1 polymer ?
#
loop_
_entity_poly.entity_id
_entity_poly.type
_entity_poly.pdbx_seq_one_letter_code
_entity_poly.pdbx_strand_id
1 'polypeptide(L)'
;MSYTTIDDPSAYFQTKIYSGSSSAQALTFDGNSDMQPDWLWLKRRSAGGNHFAYDSVRGANRSLVPNDTDAEDTSGESTSYLTSFDSDGFTVAGGYNNTNNSGSTYVGWGWKKQSGVFDIVTYTGNGSNRTISHNLNSIPTMMIIKNYESGGTNWFVYHVGIGDASKYVKLNQSNTESTKASLFNSTAPTSSVFSLGTDNDGNENNQDFICYLFGNKQGVSHCGSFVGNNSSDGTFVPLSFKPRWIMIKGINIARNWGINDTKRSPINQTQDSLYANVSDAETGSGNYIDFTASGFKLRDSALTMNGAYNYIYMAFAENPFVTSTGVPACARWLCSYLLT
;
A
#
# COMPACT_ATOMS: atom_id res chain seq x y z
N MET A 1 -11.82 -17.06 21.28
CA MET A 1 -11.36 -16.11 20.24
C MET A 1 -10.41 -16.88 19.32
N SER A 2 -10.61 -16.78 18.01
CA SER A 2 -9.67 -17.36 17.06
C SER A 2 -8.45 -16.43 16.98
N TYR A 3 -7.29 -16.93 17.37
CA TYR A 3 -6.03 -16.22 17.19
C TYR A 3 -5.63 -16.23 15.70
N THR A 4 -4.66 -15.39 15.30
CA THR A 4 -4.16 -15.45 13.91
C THR A 4 -3.57 -16.82 13.60
N THR A 5 -3.65 -17.22 12.32
CA THR A 5 -2.92 -18.39 11.81
C THR A 5 -1.54 -18.01 11.26
N ILE A 6 -1.19 -16.72 11.28
CA ILE A 6 0.05 -16.16 10.74
C ILE A 6 0.80 -15.49 11.89
N ASP A 7 1.90 -16.08 12.32
CA ASP A 7 2.74 -15.55 13.40
C ASP A 7 3.80 -14.57 12.90
N ASP A 8 4.16 -14.65 11.63
CA ASP A 8 5.15 -13.79 11.01
C ASP A 8 4.56 -13.04 9.79
N PRO A 9 4.06 -11.81 9.97
CA PRO A 9 3.59 -10.98 8.87
C PRO A 9 4.68 -10.61 7.86
N SER A 10 5.98 -10.67 8.23
CA SER A 10 7.08 -10.35 7.32
C SER A 10 7.18 -11.30 6.13
N ALA A 11 6.56 -12.48 6.20
CA ALA A 11 6.41 -13.38 5.07
C ALA A 11 5.56 -12.79 3.92
N TYR A 12 4.77 -11.73 4.17
CA TYR A 12 3.79 -11.21 3.21
C TYR A 12 3.89 -9.71 2.95
N PHE A 13 4.52 -8.96 3.86
CA PHE A 13 4.77 -7.52 3.70
C PHE A 13 6.08 -7.12 4.36
N GLN A 14 6.94 -6.43 3.62
CA GLN A 14 8.18 -5.87 4.18
C GLN A 14 8.46 -4.46 3.64
N THR A 15 9.23 -3.70 4.42
CA THR A 15 9.75 -2.38 4.05
C THR A 15 11.27 -2.42 4.04
N LYS A 16 11.90 -1.96 2.96
CA LYS A 16 13.36 -1.80 2.83
C LYS A 16 13.72 -0.34 2.67
N ILE A 17 14.59 0.18 3.50
CA ILE A 17 15.27 1.45 3.27
C ILE A 17 16.68 1.19 2.77
N TYR A 18 17.15 2.02 1.83
CA TYR A 18 18.49 1.87 1.26
C TYR A 18 19.06 3.19 0.73
N SER A 19 20.38 3.24 0.58
CA SER A 19 21.07 4.32 -0.10
C SER A 19 21.36 3.91 -1.54
N GLY A 20 21.15 4.83 -2.47
CA GLY A 20 21.50 4.61 -3.86
C GLY A 20 23.01 4.53 -4.08
N SER A 21 23.44 3.71 -5.02
CA SER A 21 24.83 3.46 -5.35
C SER A 21 25.23 3.92 -6.75
N SER A 22 24.26 4.25 -7.61
CA SER A 22 24.44 4.43 -9.07
C SER A 22 24.97 3.20 -9.81
N SER A 23 25.11 2.08 -9.14
CA SER A 23 25.44 0.77 -9.71
C SER A 23 24.31 -0.22 -9.40
N ALA A 24 24.15 -1.25 -10.21
CA ALA A 24 23.18 -2.29 -9.91
C ALA A 24 23.42 -2.87 -8.51
N GLN A 25 22.37 -3.01 -7.71
CA GLN A 25 22.47 -3.56 -6.36
C GLN A 25 21.28 -4.44 -5.99
N ALA A 26 21.57 -5.59 -5.41
CA ALA A 26 20.60 -6.45 -4.79
C ALA A 26 20.26 -5.93 -3.39
N LEU A 27 18.98 -5.87 -3.05
CA LEU A 27 18.45 -5.31 -1.81
C LEU A 27 17.64 -6.39 -1.11
N THR A 28 18.27 -7.08 -0.17
CA THR A 28 17.64 -8.13 0.65
C THR A 28 16.74 -7.49 1.69
N PHE A 29 15.55 -8.00 1.88
CA PHE A 29 14.68 -7.65 2.99
C PHE A 29 15.32 -8.08 4.32
N ASP A 30 14.87 -7.52 5.42
CA ASP A 30 15.44 -7.78 6.74
C ASP A 30 14.36 -8.15 7.78
N GLY A 31 13.24 -8.71 7.34
CA GLY A 31 12.24 -9.36 8.17
C GLY A 31 12.69 -10.73 8.68
N ASN A 32 11.82 -11.41 9.42
CA ASN A 32 12.14 -12.74 9.94
C ASN A 32 12.03 -13.83 8.88
N SER A 33 11.25 -13.60 7.83
CA SER A 33 11.05 -14.54 6.72
C SER A 33 11.58 -13.97 5.41
N ASP A 34 12.19 -14.81 4.59
CA ASP A 34 12.53 -14.48 3.21
C ASP A 34 11.23 -14.20 2.43
N MET A 35 11.22 -13.14 1.65
CA MET A 35 10.04 -12.74 0.88
C MET A 35 10.41 -12.26 -0.52
N GLN A 36 10.05 -13.04 -1.53
CA GLN A 36 9.97 -12.51 -2.90
C GLN A 36 8.72 -11.65 -3.04
N PRO A 37 8.83 -10.34 -3.34
CA PRO A 37 7.65 -9.51 -3.52
C PRO A 37 6.96 -9.83 -4.87
N ASP A 38 5.61 -9.81 -4.85
CA ASP A 38 4.79 -9.83 -6.06
C ASP A 38 4.39 -8.42 -6.50
N TRP A 39 4.38 -7.47 -5.58
CA TRP A 39 4.24 -6.05 -5.85
C TRP A 39 5.28 -5.29 -5.07
N LEU A 40 6.01 -4.39 -5.73
CA LEU A 40 7.03 -3.55 -5.14
C LEU A 40 6.73 -2.09 -5.48
N TRP A 41 6.67 -1.25 -4.45
CA TRP A 41 6.47 0.19 -4.57
C TRP A 41 7.70 0.92 -4.06
N LEU A 42 8.41 1.62 -4.95
CA LEU A 42 9.65 2.35 -4.66
C LEU A 42 9.40 3.86 -4.59
N LYS A 43 10.10 4.54 -3.67
CA LYS A 43 10.07 6.00 -3.55
C LYS A 43 11.42 6.56 -3.07
N ARG A 44 11.89 7.60 -3.74
CA ARG A 44 13.00 8.42 -3.26
C ARG A 44 12.54 9.24 -2.05
N ARG A 45 13.33 9.21 -0.96
CA ARG A 45 13.05 9.92 0.30
C ARG A 45 13.72 11.28 0.34
N SER A 46 15.02 11.35 -0.01
CA SER A 46 15.89 12.52 0.19
C SER A 46 15.60 13.69 -0.75
N ALA A 47 14.82 13.51 -1.80
CA ALA A 47 14.43 14.56 -2.74
C ALA A 47 13.13 14.21 -3.45
N GLY A 48 12.54 15.20 -4.15
CA GLY A 48 11.41 14.97 -5.04
C GLY A 48 11.74 13.96 -6.14
N GLY A 49 10.72 13.23 -6.60
CA GLY A 49 10.78 12.23 -7.64
C GLY A 49 9.53 11.36 -7.63
N ASN A 50 9.14 10.83 -8.78
CA ASN A 50 7.96 9.99 -8.88
C ASN A 50 8.08 8.71 -8.04
N HIS A 51 6.93 8.17 -7.66
CA HIS A 51 6.81 6.81 -7.18
C HIS A 51 6.88 5.83 -8.34
N PHE A 52 7.42 4.63 -8.11
CA PHE A 52 7.44 3.56 -9.10
C PHE A 52 6.86 2.29 -8.49
N ALA A 53 5.93 1.67 -9.22
CA ALA A 53 5.31 0.40 -8.85
C ALA A 53 5.62 -0.66 -9.91
N TYR A 54 6.02 -1.82 -9.44
CA TYR A 54 6.34 -3.01 -10.25
C TYR A 54 5.59 -4.19 -9.70
N ASP A 55 5.21 -5.14 -10.55
CA ASP A 55 4.61 -6.38 -10.11
C ASP A 55 5.10 -7.61 -10.89
N SER A 56 5.00 -8.77 -10.26
CA SER A 56 5.46 -10.05 -10.82
C SER A 56 4.62 -10.55 -11.99
N VAL A 57 3.42 -10.00 -12.19
CA VAL A 57 2.51 -10.40 -13.26
C VAL A 57 2.92 -9.76 -14.58
N ARG A 58 3.27 -8.46 -14.57
CA ARG A 58 3.75 -7.76 -15.77
C ARG A 58 5.26 -7.90 -15.97
N GLY A 59 6.02 -8.08 -14.88
CA GLY A 59 7.47 -8.27 -14.91
C GLY A 59 8.25 -7.07 -14.34
N ALA A 60 9.53 -7.30 -14.03
CA ALA A 60 10.38 -6.35 -13.34
C ALA A 60 10.67 -5.07 -14.16
N ASN A 61 10.75 -5.19 -15.48
CA ASN A 61 11.07 -4.05 -16.36
C ASN A 61 9.87 -3.19 -16.75
N ARG A 62 8.72 -3.37 -16.09
CA ARG A 62 7.46 -2.72 -16.40
C ARG A 62 7.00 -1.86 -15.24
N SER A 63 7.30 -0.56 -15.32
CA SER A 63 6.94 0.35 -14.24
C SER A 63 5.60 1.06 -14.48
N LEU A 64 4.90 1.28 -13.40
CA LEU A 64 3.77 2.22 -13.33
C LEU A 64 4.10 3.31 -12.31
N VAL A 65 3.52 4.49 -12.50
CA VAL A 65 3.76 5.66 -11.64
C VAL A 65 2.51 5.96 -10.80
N PRO A 66 2.45 5.53 -9.52
CA PRO A 66 1.27 5.71 -8.65
C PRO A 66 0.80 7.15 -8.45
N ASN A 67 1.68 8.12 -8.57
CA ASN A 67 1.36 9.54 -8.44
C ASN A 67 1.09 10.25 -9.77
N ASP A 68 1.02 9.51 -10.88
CA ASP A 68 0.80 10.08 -12.22
C ASP A 68 -0.27 9.30 -13.00
N THR A 69 -0.60 9.78 -14.19
CA THR A 69 -1.58 9.19 -15.09
C THR A 69 -0.95 8.40 -16.23
N ASP A 70 0.38 8.30 -16.28
CA ASP A 70 1.12 7.68 -17.37
C ASP A 70 0.72 6.20 -17.58
N ALA A 71 0.87 5.76 -18.83
CA ALA A 71 0.85 4.35 -19.17
C ALA A 71 2.05 3.61 -18.57
N GLU A 72 2.06 2.29 -18.70
CA GLU A 72 3.21 1.47 -18.37
C GLU A 72 4.44 1.91 -19.15
N ASP A 73 5.54 2.12 -18.43
CA ASP A 73 6.83 2.32 -19.08
C ASP A 73 7.48 0.97 -19.35
N THR A 74 7.58 0.63 -20.63
CA THR A 74 8.23 -0.58 -21.17
C THR A 74 9.57 -0.25 -21.81
N SER A 75 9.98 1.02 -21.86
CA SER A 75 11.25 1.46 -22.48
C SER A 75 12.48 1.01 -21.70
N GLY A 76 12.27 0.28 -20.63
CA GLY A 76 13.18 -0.08 -19.56
C GLY A 76 14.33 -1.02 -19.90
N GLU A 77 14.55 -1.45 -21.17
CA GLU A 77 15.74 -2.22 -21.50
C GLU A 77 17.04 -1.42 -21.36
N SER A 78 16.99 -0.10 -21.49
CA SER A 78 18.15 0.77 -21.27
C SER A 78 18.10 1.56 -19.96
N THR A 79 16.97 1.56 -19.24
CA THR A 79 16.72 2.36 -18.04
C THR A 79 15.93 1.57 -16.99
N SER A 80 15.96 0.25 -17.01
CA SER A 80 15.22 -0.61 -16.07
C SER A 80 15.56 -0.23 -14.63
N TYR A 81 14.60 0.29 -13.97
CA TYR A 81 14.73 0.74 -12.60
C TYR A 81 14.76 -0.43 -11.61
N LEU A 82 13.99 -1.48 -11.93
CA LEU A 82 13.97 -2.78 -11.26
C LEU A 82 14.41 -3.85 -12.25
N THR A 83 15.40 -4.68 -11.91
CA THR A 83 15.90 -5.75 -12.79
C THR A 83 15.35 -7.12 -12.41
N SER A 84 15.06 -7.35 -11.14
CA SER A 84 14.48 -8.62 -10.69
C SER A 84 13.72 -8.49 -9.38
N PHE A 85 12.75 -9.40 -9.22
CA PHE A 85 12.19 -9.80 -7.94
C PHE A 85 13.01 -11.00 -7.45
N ASP A 86 13.73 -10.83 -6.34
CA ASP A 86 14.62 -11.86 -5.82
C ASP A 86 13.90 -12.73 -4.78
N SER A 87 14.44 -13.89 -4.47
CA SER A 87 13.82 -14.82 -3.50
C SER A 87 13.61 -14.18 -2.12
N ASP A 88 14.45 -13.18 -1.79
CA ASP A 88 14.28 -12.35 -0.59
C ASP A 88 14.68 -10.91 -0.94
N GLY A 89 13.73 -10.13 -1.48
CA GLY A 89 13.95 -8.75 -1.86
C GLY A 89 13.89 -8.50 -3.36
N PHE A 90 14.78 -7.62 -3.86
CA PHE A 90 14.75 -7.14 -5.23
C PHE A 90 16.09 -6.53 -5.66
N THR A 91 16.35 -6.50 -6.96
CA THR A 91 17.55 -5.85 -7.53
C THR A 91 17.15 -4.62 -8.34
N VAL A 92 17.80 -3.47 -8.06
CA VAL A 92 17.64 -2.23 -8.82
C VAL A 92 18.81 -2.02 -9.77
N ALA A 93 18.52 -1.44 -10.94
CA ALA A 93 19.53 -1.05 -11.92
C ALA A 93 20.42 0.10 -11.44
N GLY A 94 21.54 0.32 -12.07
CA GLY A 94 22.43 1.44 -11.78
C GLY A 94 21.94 2.77 -12.36
N GLY A 95 22.20 3.86 -11.65
CA GLY A 95 22.22 5.21 -12.20
C GLY A 95 20.89 5.93 -12.41
N TYR A 96 19.73 5.37 -12.01
CA TYR A 96 18.47 6.09 -12.16
C TYR A 96 18.07 6.89 -10.92
N ASN A 97 17.79 8.18 -11.12
CA ASN A 97 17.55 9.14 -10.04
C ASN A 97 16.42 8.75 -9.08
N ASN A 98 15.37 8.11 -9.59
CA ASN A 98 14.18 7.81 -8.79
C ASN A 98 14.26 6.48 -8.04
N THR A 99 15.22 5.59 -8.37
CA THR A 99 15.37 4.29 -7.72
C THR A 99 16.76 4.00 -7.16
N ASN A 100 17.87 4.55 -7.74
CA ASN A 100 19.20 4.14 -7.33
C ASN A 100 20.32 5.17 -7.65
N ASN A 101 20.11 6.45 -7.42
CA ASN A 101 21.15 7.46 -7.61
C ASN A 101 22.03 7.61 -6.34
N SER A 102 23.35 7.62 -6.51
CA SER A 102 24.30 7.85 -5.42
C SER A 102 24.02 9.16 -4.68
N GLY A 103 24.15 9.15 -3.36
CA GLY A 103 23.85 10.29 -2.49
C GLY A 103 22.36 10.49 -2.20
N SER A 104 21.47 9.62 -2.69
CA SER A 104 20.05 9.64 -2.39
C SER A 104 19.63 8.46 -1.52
N THR A 105 18.58 8.65 -0.73
CA THR A 105 17.97 7.58 0.07
C THR A 105 16.58 7.23 -0.44
N TYR A 106 16.21 5.97 -0.28
CA TYR A 106 15.01 5.37 -0.85
C TYR A 106 14.27 4.49 0.16
N VAL A 107 13.03 4.21 -0.14
CA VAL A 107 12.23 3.17 0.50
C VAL A 107 11.57 2.30 -0.56
N GLY A 108 11.52 0.99 -0.30
CA GLY A 108 10.73 0.01 -1.04
C GLY A 108 9.75 -0.68 -0.11
N TRP A 109 8.48 -0.72 -0.48
CA TRP A 109 7.45 -1.51 0.18
C TRP A 109 7.10 -2.68 -0.72
N GLY A 110 7.23 -3.89 -0.18
CA GLY A 110 6.99 -5.14 -0.89
C GLY A 110 5.80 -5.91 -0.34
N TRP A 111 4.93 -6.40 -1.23
CA TRP A 111 3.81 -7.27 -0.91
C TRP A 111 3.95 -8.58 -1.65
N LYS A 112 3.65 -9.69 -0.98
CA LYS A 112 3.58 -11.03 -1.56
C LYS A 112 2.13 -11.50 -1.67
N LYS A 113 1.77 -12.11 -2.79
CA LYS A 113 0.43 -12.70 -2.97
C LYS A 113 0.17 -13.77 -1.94
N GLN A 114 -0.94 -13.63 -1.24
CA GLN A 114 -1.38 -14.57 -0.21
C GLN A 114 -2.90 -14.52 -0.07
N SER A 115 -3.51 -15.68 0.00
CA SER A 115 -4.95 -15.83 0.26
C SER A 115 -5.37 -15.06 1.51
N GLY A 116 -6.37 -14.20 1.36
CA GLY A 116 -6.91 -13.33 2.39
C GLY A 116 -6.10 -12.06 2.64
N VAL A 117 -4.94 -11.87 2.03
CA VAL A 117 -4.05 -10.71 2.23
C VAL A 117 -3.95 -9.84 0.99
N PHE A 118 -3.45 -10.40 -0.12
CA PHE A 118 -3.13 -9.66 -1.33
C PHE A 118 -3.20 -10.54 -2.58
N ASP A 119 -3.75 -10.01 -3.67
CA ASP A 119 -3.76 -10.65 -5.00
C ASP A 119 -3.60 -9.60 -6.11
N ILE A 120 -3.19 -10.03 -7.28
CA ILE A 120 -3.01 -9.21 -8.48
C ILE A 120 -3.74 -9.88 -9.63
N VAL A 121 -4.57 -9.11 -10.34
CA VAL A 121 -5.32 -9.60 -11.50
C VAL A 121 -5.13 -8.63 -12.65
N THR A 122 -4.84 -9.15 -13.85
CA THR A 122 -4.90 -8.41 -15.11
C THR A 122 -6.12 -8.83 -15.91
N TYR A 123 -6.69 -7.92 -16.67
CA TYR A 123 -7.80 -8.19 -17.57
C TYR A 123 -7.86 -7.18 -18.70
N THR A 124 -8.41 -7.60 -19.85
CA THR A 124 -8.73 -6.70 -20.96
C THR A 124 -10.17 -6.22 -20.79
N GLY A 125 -10.40 -4.93 -20.87
CA GLY A 125 -11.73 -4.31 -20.79
C GLY A 125 -12.61 -4.68 -21.99
N ASN A 126 -13.92 -4.65 -21.81
CA ASN A 126 -14.88 -4.94 -22.88
C ASN A 126 -16.02 -3.92 -23.00
N GLY A 127 -15.99 -2.84 -22.24
CA GLY A 127 -17.00 -1.77 -22.24
C GLY A 127 -18.41 -2.19 -21.78
N SER A 128 -18.58 -3.38 -21.22
CA SER A 128 -19.88 -3.90 -20.78
C SER A 128 -19.84 -4.38 -19.34
N ASN A 129 -21.00 -4.37 -18.66
CA ASN A 129 -21.09 -4.89 -17.30
C ASN A 129 -20.60 -6.33 -17.24
N ARG A 130 -19.68 -6.61 -16.31
CA ARG A 130 -19.06 -7.92 -16.15
C ARG A 130 -18.50 -8.13 -14.74
N THR A 131 -18.09 -9.34 -14.46
CA THR A 131 -17.31 -9.70 -13.28
C THR A 131 -15.94 -10.19 -13.68
N ILE A 132 -14.93 -9.90 -12.84
CA ILE A 132 -13.56 -10.39 -12.97
C ILE A 132 -13.28 -11.31 -11.79
N SER A 133 -12.78 -12.51 -12.07
CA SER A 133 -12.38 -13.48 -11.04
C SER A 133 -11.05 -13.09 -10.38
N HIS A 134 -10.88 -13.45 -9.11
CA HIS A 134 -9.64 -13.28 -8.37
C HIS A 134 -9.40 -14.46 -7.43
N ASN A 135 -8.14 -14.62 -6.97
CA ASN A 135 -7.70 -15.70 -6.09
C ASN A 135 -7.39 -15.22 -4.65
N LEU A 136 -7.92 -14.04 -4.27
CA LEU A 136 -7.75 -13.55 -2.90
C LEU A 136 -8.42 -14.47 -1.87
N ASN A 137 -9.44 -15.25 -2.27
CA ASN A 137 -10.22 -16.16 -1.42
C ASN A 137 -10.81 -15.49 -0.16
N SER A 138 -11.02 -14.20 -0.23
CA SER A 138 -11.73 -13.37 0.75
C SER A 138 -12.30 -12.15 0.03
N ILE A 139 -13.25 -11.47 0.66
CA ILE A 139 -13.82 -10.24 0.10
C ILE A 139 -12.73 -9.16 0.07
N PRO A 140 -12.41 -8.59 -1.11
CA PRO A 140 -11.52 -7.44 -1.19
C PRO A 140 -12.06 -6.26 -0.37
N THR A 141 -11.23 -5.71 0.50
CA THR A 141 -11.55 -4.54 1.31
C THR A 141 -10.98 -3.25 0.74
N MET A 142 -9.98 -3.37 -0.13
CA MET A 142 -9.49 -2.31 -1.00
C MET A 142 -9.09 -2.91 -2.35
N MET A 143 -9.41 -2.20 -3.43
CA MET A 143 -8.95 -2.53 -4.79
C MET A 143 -8.39 -1.27 -5.43
N ILE A 144 -7.28 -1.41 -6.15
CA ILE A 144 -6.66 -0.33 -6.91
C ILE A 144 -6.62 -0.76 -8.38
N ILE A 145 -7.33 -0.07 -9.25
CA ILE A 145 -7.40 -0.35 -10.69
C ILE A 145 -6.63 0.72 -11.46
N LYS A 146 -5.83 0.26 -12.43
CA LYS A 146 -5.11 1.11 -13.38
C LYS A 146 -5.20 0.54 -14.79
N ASN A 147 -5.60 1.38 -15.75
CA ASN A 147 -5.32 1.11 -17.17
C ASN A 147 -3.82 1.30 -17.36
N TYR A 148 -3.10 0.24 -17.73
CA TYR A 148 -1.65 0.31 -17.89
C TYR A 148 -1.21 0.46 -19.35
N GLU A 149 -2.13 0.32 -20.30
CA GLU A 149 -1.86 0.46 -21.72
C GLU A 149 -1.96 1.92 -22.19
N SER A 150 -2.91 2.69 -21.64
CA SER A 150 -3.15 4.08 -22.03
C SER A 150 -2.71 5.08 -20.97
N GLY A 151 -1.99 6.11 -21.39
CA GLY A 151 -1.70 7.28 -20.57
C GLY A 151 -2.93 8.17 -20.36
N GLY A 152 -2.83 9.12 -19.41
CA GLY A 152 -3.92 10.05 -19.07
C GLY A 152 -5.00 9.44 -18.17
N THR A 153 -4.84 8.19 -17.72
CA THR A 153 -5.83 7.47 -16.89
C THR A 153 -5.43 7.49 -15.41
N ASN A 154 -6.41 7.73 -14.54
CA ASN A 154 -6.17 7.76 -13.09
C ASN A 154 -6.06 6.34 -12.51
N TRP A 155 -5.63 6.28 -11.24
CA TRP A 155 -5.65 5.09 -10.40
C TRP A 155 -6.92 5.09 -9.56
N PHE A 156 -7.88 4.23 -9.87
CA PHE A 156 -9.17 4.20 -9.22
C PHE A 156 -9.17 3.24 -8.05
N VAL A 157 -9.69 3.70 -6.91
CA VAL A 157 -9.67 2.95 -5.65
C VAL A 157 -11.10 2.71 -5.16
N TYR A 158 -11.48 1.43 -5.05
CA TYR A 158 -12.57 0.98 -4.19
C TYR A 158 -12.05 0.78 -2.77
N HIS A 159 -12.81 1.18 -1.77
CA HIS A 159 -12.45 0.92 -0.38
C HIS A 159 -13.70 0.67 0.48
N VAL A 160 -13.69 -0.42 1.26
CA VAL A 160 -14.83 -0.83 2.11
C VAL A 160 -15.26 0.25 3.10
N GLY A 161 -14.31 1.04 3.61
CA GLY A 161 -14.57 2.12 4.56
C GLY A 161 -15.34 3.32 3.99
N ILE A 162 -15.53 3.40 2.66
CA ILE A 162 -16.42 4.39 2.03
C ILE A 162 -17.89 3.96 2.22
N GLY A 163 -18.17 2.66 2.33
CA GLY A 163 -19.49 2.12 2.60
C GLY A 163 -20.48 2.09 1.43
N ASP A 164 -20.02 2.47 0.22
CA ASP A 164 -20.85 2.54 -0.99
C ASP A 164 -20.04 2.15 -2.22
N ALA A 165 -20.44 1.08 -2.90
CA ALA A 165 -19.76 0.55 -4.08
C ALA A 165 -19.94 1.40 -5.35
N SER A 166 -20.80 2.42 -5.32
CA SER A 166 -20.89 3.42 -6.39
C SER A 166 -19.84 4.53 -6.24
N LYS A 167 -19.13 4.57 -5.11
CA LYS A 167 -18.14 5.60 -4.78
C LYS A 167 -16.72 5.08 -4.91
N TYR A 168 -15.82 6.02 -5.17
CA TYR A 168 -14.39 5.76 -5.30
C TYR A 168 -13.56 6.99 -4.88
N VAL A 169 -12.28 6.76 -4.68
CA VAL A 169 -11.24 7.80 -4.60
C VAL A 169 -10.14 7.50 -5.62
N LYS A 170 -9.26 8.46 -5.88
CA LYS A 170 -8.13 8.29 -6.79
C LYS A 170 -6.82 8.28 -6.02
N LEU A 171 -5.97 7.28 -6.25
CA LEU A 171 -4.68 7.16 -5.56
C LEU A 171 -3.73 8.29 -5.94
N ASN A 172 -3.73 8.69 -7.20
CA ASN A 172 -2.87 9.75 -7.75
C ASN A 172 -3.41 11.18 -7.55
N GLN A 173 -4.45 11.37 -6.73
CA GLN A 173 -5.05 12.69 -6.51
C GLN A 173 -5.40 12.93 -5.04
N SER A 174 -5.47 14.22 -4.68
CA SER A 174 -5.89 14.66 -3.34
C SER A 174 -7.40 14.83 -3.19
N ASN A 175 -8.19 14.63 -4.27
CA ASN A 175 -9.63 14.87 -4.29
C ASN A 175 -10.38 14.04 -3.24
N THR A 176 -11.57 14.51 -2.88
CA THR A 176 -12.53 13.76 -2.06
C THR A 176 -13.11 12.56 -2.80
N GLU A 177 -13.90 11.74 -2.11
CA GLU A 177 -14.67 10.68 -2.75
C GLU A 177 -15.58 11.25 -3.87
N SER A 178 -15.78 10.45 -4.89
CA SER A 178 -16.67 10.75 -6.00
C SER A 178 -17.59 9.57 -6.27
N THR A 179 -18.75 9.83 -6.87
CA THR A 179 -19.73 8.81 -7.22
C THR A 179 -19.69 8.55 -8.73
N LYS A 180 -19.59 7.27 -9.12
CA LYS A 180 -19.65 6.81 -10.49
C LYS A 180 -20.15 5.36 -10.52
N ALA A 181 -21.48 5.20 -10.60
CA ALA A 181 -22.13 3.90 -10.56
C ALA A 181 -21.58 2.91 -11.62
N SER A 182 -21.22 3.43 -12.80
CA SER A 182 -20.71 2.65 -13.93
C SER A 182 -19.27 2.14 -13.76
N LEU A 183 -18.53 2.57 -12.74
CA LEU A 183 -17.13 2.12 -12.54
C LEU A 183 -17.11 0.68 -11.98
N PHE A 184 -17.69 0.46 -10.81
CA PHE A 184 -17.80 -0.85 -10.14
C PHE A 184 -19.20 -1.47 -10.26
N ASN A 185 -20.02 -0.97 -11.21
CA ASN A 185 -21.42 -1.39 -11.38
C ASN A 185 -22.25 -1.32 -10.08
N SER A 186 -21.94 -0.35 -9.21
CA SER A 186 -22.54 -0.20 -7.86
C SER A 186 -22.61 -1.51 -7.07
N THR A 187 -21.68 -2.42 -7.29
CA THR A 187 -21.71 -3.77 -6.72
C THR A 187 -20.45 -4.03 -5.91
N ALA A 188 -20.62 -4.33 -4.63
CA ALA A 188 -19.49 -4.70 -3.76
C ALA A 188 -18.86 -6.02 -4.23
N PRO A 189 -17.52 -6.17 -4.08
CA PRO A 189 -16.83 -7.40 -4.42
C PRO A 189 -17.26 -8.56 -3.53
N THR A 190 -17.12 -9.77 -4.03
CA THR A 190 -17.32 -11.03 -3.31
C THR A 190 -15.98 -11.69 -2.99
N SER A 191 -15.99 -12.89 -2.42
CA SER A 191 -14.75 -13.65 -2.16
C SER A 191 -14.10 -14.25 -3.41
N SER A 192 -14.72 -14.13 -4.57
CA SER A 192 -14.25 -14.76 -5.81
C SER A 192 -14.25 -13.84 -7.04
N VAL A 193 -15.06 -12.75 -7.01
CA VAL A 193 -15.17 -11.82 -8.14
C VAL A 193 -15.33 -10.38 -7.65
N PHE A 194 -14.91 -9.42 -8.47
CA PHE A 194 -15.34 -8.03 -8.40
C PHE A 194 -16.07 -7.63 -9.67
N SER A 195 -16.96 -6.64 -9.57
CA SER A 195 -17.80 -6.19 -10.66
C SER A 195 -17.23 -4.95 -11.34
N LEU A 196 -17.38 -4.89 -12.64
CA LEU A 196 -17.08 -3.73 -13.48
C LEU A 196 -18.34 -3.31 -14.23
N GLY A 197 -18.53 -2.02 -14.37
CA GLY A 197 -19.58 -1.43 -15.21
C GLY A 197 -19.07 -1.10 -16.62
N THR A 198 -19.75 -0.18 -17.25
CA THR A 198 -19.48 0.25 -18.64
C THR A 198 -18.46 1.40 -18.71
N ASP A 199 -17.84 1.77 -17.61
CA ASP A 199 -16.99 2.94 -17.52
C ASP A 199 -15.61 2.68 -18.13
N ASN A 200 -15.13 3.58 -18.99
CA ASN A 200 -13.81 3.50 -19.60
C ASN A 200 -12.67 3.56 -18.58
N ASP A 201 -12.88 4.22 -17.44
CA ASP A 201 -11.88 4.33 -16.37
C ASP A 201 -11.48 2.97 -15.76
N GLY A 202 -12.35 1.96 -15.84
CA GLY A 202 -12.09 0.63 -15.31
C GLY A 202 -12.34 -0.51 -16.28
N ASN A 203 -12.95 -0.25 -17.46
CA ASN A 203 -13.37 -1.34 -18.36
C ASN A 203 -13.47 -0.90 -19.85
N GLU A 204 -12.60 0.02 -20.29
CA GLU A 204 -12.54 0.47 -21.67
C GLU A 204 -12.26 -0.72 -22.61
N ASN A 205 -13.06 -0.80 -23.70
CA ASN A 205 -12.97 -1.91 -24.63
C ASN A 205 -11.59 -2.01 -25.30
N ASN A 206 -11.03 -3.23 -25.30
CA ASN A 206 -9.71 -3.57 -25.83
C ASN A 206 -8.54 -2.82 -25.14
N GLN A 207 -8.71 -2.33 -23.94
CA GLN A 207 -7.62 -1.79 -23.13
C GLN A 207 -7.26 -2.74 -21.99
N ASP A 208 -5.99 -2.80 -21.63
CA ASP A 208 -5.50 -3.69 -20.60
C ASP A 208 -5.40 -2.99 -19.23
N PHE A 209 -5.91 -3.67 -18.21
CA PHE A 209 -6.00 -3.20 -16.84
C PHE A 209 -5.30 -4.13 -15.86
N ILE A 210 -4.82 -3.56 -14.78
CA ILE A 210 -4.36 -4.28 -13.59
C ILE A 210 -5.19 -3.86 -12.38
N CYS A 211 -5.52 -4.84 -11.54
CA CYS A 211 -6.17 -4.63 -10.25
C CYS A 211 -5.33 -5.25 -9.14
N TYR A 212 -4.95 -4.44 -8.15
CA TYR A 212 -4.34 -4.87 -6.91
C TYR A 212 -5.44 -5.00 -5.85
N LEU A 213 -5.61 -6.20 -5.29
CA LEU A 213 -6.70 -6.52 -4.34
C LEU A 213 -6.12 -6.80 -2.96
N PHE A 214 -6.67 -6.14 -1.95
CA PHE A 214 -6.25 -6.30 -0.56
C PHE A 214 -7.42 -6.81 0.29
N GLY A 215 -7.13 -7.78 1.17
CA GLY A 215 -8.06 -8.34 2.12
C GLY A 215 -7.73 -7.99 3.57
N ASN A 216 -8.72 -8.13 4.46
CA ASN A 216 -8.51 -8.05 5.90
C ASN A 216 -8.13 -9.43 6.44
N LYS A 217 -6.90 -9.55 6.92
CA LYS A 217 -6.38 -10.77 7.54
C LYS A 217 -5.95 -10.50 8.96
N GLN A 218 -6.58 -11.16 9.92
CA GLN A 218 -6.26 -11.00 11.32
C GLN A 218 -4.76 -11.17 11.60
N GLY A 219 -4.16 -10.20 12.26
CA GLY A 219 -2.73 -10.18 12.59
C GLY A 219 -1.80 -9.79 11.46
N VAL A 220 -2.30 -9.47 10.25
CA VAL A 220 -1.46 -9.19 9.06
C VAL A 220 -1.86 -7.90 8.37
N SER A 221 -3.13 -7.73 7.99
CA SER A 221 -3.61 -6.59 7.18
C SER A 221 -5.00 -6.15 7.59
N HIS A 222 -5.26 -4.86 7.45
CA HIS A 222 -6.58 -4.31 7.70
C HIS A 222 -6.82 -3.02 6.89
N CYS A 223 -7.96 -2.98 6.22
CA CYS A 223 -8.52 -1.77 5.63
C CYS A 223 -9.80 -1.41 6.38
N GLY A 224 -9.95 -0.13 6.74
CA GLY A 224 -11.10 0.35 7.50
C GLY A 224 -11.26 1.85 7.41
N SER A 225 -12.08 2.42 8.27
CA SER A 225 -12.33 3.85 8.35
C SER A 225 -12.35 4.33 9.79
N PHE A 226 -12.13 5.62 9.98
CA PHE A 226 -12.25 6.30 11.26
C PHE A 226 -12.65 7.77 11.05
N VAL A 227 -13.09 8.41 12.13
CA VAL A 227 -13.31 9.86 12.17
C VAL A 227 -12.19 10.50 12.95
N GLY A 228 -11.52 11.47 12.36
CA GLY A 228 -10.53 12.29 13.05
C GLY A 228 -11.20 13.24 14.05
N ASN A 229 -10.47 13.63 15.07
CA ASN A 229 -11.01 14.46 16.15
C ASN A 229 -10.39 15.87 16.24
N ASN A 230 -9.52 16.22 15.28
CA ASN A 230 -8.83 17.51 15.22
C ASN A 230 -8.09 17.88 16.52
N SER A 231 -7.47 16.91 17.17
CA SER A 231 -6.77 17.06 18.45
C SER A 231 -5.40 16.38 18.41
N SER A 232 -4.44 16.89 19.18
CA SER A 232 -3.16 16.21 19.42
C SER A 232 -3.30 14.98 20.32
N ASP A 233 -4.35 14.89 21.13
CA ASP A 233 -4.83 13.64 21.70
C ASP A 233 -5.82 13.01 20.71
N GLY A 234 -5.26 12.57 19.59
CA GLY A 234 -6.00 12.19 18.40
C GLY A 234 -6.72 10.86 18.51
N THR A 235 -7.41 10.52 17.44
CA THR A 235 -8.18 9.27 17.35
C THR A 235 -7.25 8.06 17.48
N PHE A 236 -7.64 7.08 18.30
CA PHE A 236 -7.04 5.75 18.34
C PHE A 236 -7.82 4.80 17.39
N VAL A 237 -7.10 4.13 16.52
CA VAL A 237 -7.65 3.15 15.60
C VAL A 237 -7.19 1.76 16.02
N PRO A 238 -8.08 0.91 16.58
CA PRO A 238 -7.72 -0.42 17.03
C PRO A 238 -7.49 -1.38 15.85
N LEU A 239 -6.44 -2.21 15.97
CA LEU A 239 -6.11 -3.28 15.04
C LEU A 239 -5.80 -4.56 15.83
N SER A 240 -5.81 -5.70 15.15
CA SER A 240 -5.39 -6.99 15.72
C SER A 240 -3.87 -7.21 15.66
N PHE A 241 -3.09 -6.12 15.45
CA PHE A 241 -1.65 -6.16 15.29
C PHE A 241 -1.00 -4.80 15.57
N LYS A 242 0.32 -4.81 15.79
CA LYS A 242 1.16 -3.63 15.72
C LYS A 242 1.42 -3.30 14.25
N PRO A 243 1.00 -2.11 13.74
CA PRO A 243 1.30 -1.77 12.36
C PRO A 243 2.80 -1.58 12.12
N ARG A 244 3.28 -2.01 10.94
CA ARG A 244 4.55 -1.60 10.37
C ARG A 244 4.37 -0.43 9.42
N TRP A 245 3.28 -0.43 8.66
CA TRP A 245 2.99 0.52 7.60
C TRP A 245 1.49 0.86 7.58
N ILE A 246 1.20 2.12 7.33
CA ILE A 246 -0.16 2.61 7.13
C ILE A 246 -0.21 3.61 5.98
N MET A 247 -1.33 3.63 5.27
CA MET A 247 -1.70 4.66 4.31
C MET A 247 -3.09 5.19 4.67
N ILE A 248 -3.25 6.52 4.76
CA ILE A 248 -4.48 7.18 5.20
C ILE A 248 -4.93 8.20 4.15
N LYS A 249 -6.26 8.27 3.92
CA LYS A 249 -6.89 9.25 3.02
C LYS A 249 -8.15 9.84 3.61
N GLY A 250 -8.23 11.16 3.65
CA GLY A 250 -9.49 11.87 3.92
C GLY A 250 -10.45 11.71 2.73
N ILE A 251 -11.69 11.25 2.97
CA ILE A 251 -12.65 11.01 1.89
C ILE A 251 -13.63 12.17 1.67
N ASN A 252 -13.86 12.99 2.68
CA ASN A 252 -14.71 14.18 2.60
C ASN A 252 -13.91 15.49 2.79
N ILE A 253 -12.60 15.42 2.70
CA ILE A 253 -11.67 16.54 2.66
C ILE A 253 -10.59 16.28 1.60
N ALA A 254 -10.28 17.29 0.77
CA ALA A 254 -9.25 17.20 -0.25
C ALA A 254 -7.86 17.33 0.39
N ARG A 255 -7.18 16.21 0.64
CA ARG A 255 -5.83 16.09 1.21
C ARG A 255 -5.09 14.92 0.55
N ASN A 256 -3.77 14.94 0.65
CA ASN A 256 -2.92 13.88 0.14
C ASN A 256 -3.16 12.54 0.84
N TRP A 257 -2.77 11.44 0.19
CA TRP A 257 -2.66 10.12 0.78
C TRP A 257 -1.39 10.04 1.61
N GLY A 258 -1.49 10.08 2.92
CA GLY A 258 -0.32 10.03 3.80
C GLY A 258 0.15 8.60 4.05
N ILE A 259 1.46 8.37 3.98
CA ILE A 259 2.12 7.09 4.23
C ILE A 259 3.13 7.23 5.36
N ASN A 260 2.98 6.43 6.41
CA ASN A 260 3.93 6.33 7.51
C ASN A 260 4.29 4.86 7.75
N ASP A 261 5.54 4.61 8.19
CA ASP A 261 5.99 3.26 8.57
C ASP A 261 7.08 3.30 9.65
N THR A 262 7.17 2.20 10.41
CA THR A 262 8.14 2.06 11.53
C THR A 262 9.57 1.84 11.05
N LYS A 263 9.80 1.55 9.77
CA LYS A 263 11.16 1.35 9.25
C LYS A 263 11.85 2.68 8.99
N ARG A 264 11.11 3.66 8.45
CA ARG A 264 11.61 5.03 8.22
C ARG A 264 11.67 5.84 9.52
N SER A 265 10.70 5.62 10.41
CA SER A 265 10.60 6.32 11.70
C SER A 265 10.34 5.29 12.81
N PRO A 266 11.39 4.63 13.37
CA PRO A 266 11.23 3.49 14.27
C PRO A 266 10.80 3.85 15.70
N ILE A 267 10.87 5.12 16.06
CA ILE A 267 10.54 5.61 17.40
C ILE A 267 9.23 6.39 17.33
N ASN A 268 8.31 6.12 18.26
CA ASN A 268 7.11 6.95 18.43
C ASN A 268 7.50 8.32 19.01
N GLN A 269 6.95 9.38 18.56
CA GLN A 269 5.95 9.51 17.49
C GLN A 269 6.63 9.39 16.12
N THR A 270 6.06 8.58 15.22
CA THR A 270 6.54 8.57 13.84
C THR A 270 6.14 9.89 13.18
N GLN A 271 7.08 10.50 12.45
CA GLN A 271 6.86 11.81 11.81
C GLN A 271 7.26 11.82 10.33
N ASP A 272 8.03 10.83 9.88
CA ASP A 272 8.51 10.76 8.49
C ASP A 272 7.36 10.32 7.58
N SER A 273 6.77 11.28 6.87
CA SER A 273 5.64 11.07 6.00
C SER A 273 6.02 11.18 4.53
N LEU A 274 5.49 10.28 3.72
CA LEU A 274 5.43 10.38 2.27
C LEU A 274 3.97 10.46 1.84
N TYR A 275 3.73 10.95 0.63
CA TYR A 275 2.38 11.08 0.10
C TYR A 275 2.27 10.35 -1.24
N ALA A 276 1.36 9.37 -1.34
CA ALA A 276 1.24 8.50 -2.50
C ALA A 276 0.95 9.23 -3.83
N ASN A 277 0.29 10.36 -3.76
CA ASN A 277 -0.22 11.12 -4.92
C ASN A 277 0.65 12.30 -5.36
N VAL A 278 1.83 12.49 -4.78
CA VAL A 278 2.74 13.58 -5.15
C VAL A 278 4.19 13.08 -5.20
N SER A 279 5.01 13.82 -5.94
CA SER A 279 6.44 13.49 -6.10
C SER A 279 7.34 14.07 -4.99
N ASP A 280 6.80 14.72 -3.98
CA ASP A 280 7.56 15.41 -2.94
C ASP A 280 8.55 14.48 -2.21
N ALA A 281 9.60 15.09 -1.66
CA ALA A 281 10.51 14.41 -0.74
C ALA A 281 9.81 14.06 0.57
N GLU A 282 10.41 13.13 1.34
CA GLU A 282 9.95 12.82 2.68
C GLU A 282 9.94 14.06 3.56
N THR A 283 8.87 14.25 4.31
CA THR A 283 8.76 15.33 5.31
C THR A 283 8.87 14.76 6.71
N GLY A 284 9.71 15.36 7.53
CA GLY A 284 9.89 15.04 8.95
C GLY A 284 9.03 15.89 9.89
N SER A 285 7.93 16.49 9.39
CA SER A 285 7.09 17.36 10.19
C SER A 285 5.60 17.16 9.88
N GLY A 286 4.79 17.08 10.93
CA GLY A 286 3.35 16.83 10.84
C GLY A 286 3.00 15.34 10.64
N ASN A 287 1.70 15.05 10.76
CA ASN A 287 1.17 13.68 10.69
C ASN A 287 1.79 12.72 11.72
N TYR A 288 1.94 13.20 12.95
CA TYR A 288 2.50 12.41 14.05
C TYR A 288 1.60 11.26 14.44
N ILE A 289 2.18 10.05 14.50
CA ILE A 289 1.45 8.81 14.78
C ILE A 289 2.22 7.98 15.78
N ASP A 290 1.55 7.45 16.78
CA ASP A 290 2.06 6.36 17.60
C ASP A 290 1.60 5.02 17.02
N PHE A 291 2.53 4.17 16.67
CA PHE A 291 2.28 2.75 16.41
C PHE A 291 2.32 1.98 17.73
N THR A 292 1.18 1.39 18.10
CA THR A 292 1.01 0.65 19.35
C THR A 292 0.90 -0.84 19.09
N ALA A 293 0.97 -1.67 20.12
CA ALA A 293 0.83 -3.13 20.01
C ALA A 293 -0.49 -3.57 19.36
N SER A 294 -1.56 -2.76 19.47
CA SER A 294 -2.92 -3.10 19.05
C SER A 294 -3.56 -2.07 18.13
N GLY A 295 -2.76 -1.29 17.40
CA GLY A 295 -3.28 -0.28 16.48
C GLY A 295 -2.37 0.94 16.34
N PHE A 296 -2.96 2.06 15.94
CA PHE A 296 -2.25 3.33 15.86
C PHE A 296 -3.07 4.47 16.46
N LYS A 297 -2.37 5.50 16.96
CA LYS A 297 -2.97 6.70 17.52
C LYS A 297 -2.42 7.93 16.83
N LEU A 298 -3.32 8.79 16.35
CA LEU A 298 -2.95 10.08 15.78
C LEU A 298 -2.50 11.01 16.91
N ARG A 299 -1.45 11.84 16.65
CA ARG A 299 -0.81 12.69 17.67
C ARG A 299 -0.75 14.16 17.29
N ASP A 300 -1.48 14.53 16.24
CA ASP A 300 -1.64 15.93 15.84
C ASP A 300 -3.06 16.21 15.35
N SER A 301 -3.33 17.48 15.03
CA SER A 301 -4.58 17.92 14.43
C SER A 301 -4.47 18.11 12.91
N ALA A 302 -3.44 17.53 12.27
CA ALA A 302 -3.20 17.71 10.85
C ALA A 302 -4.39 17.21 10.01
N LEU A 303 -4.87 18.07 9.13
CA LEU A 303 -6.05 17.79 8.29
C LEU A 303 -5.83 16.60 7.33
N THR A 304 -4.58 16.24 7.08
CA THR A 304 -4.24 15.09 6.22
C THR A 304 -4.68 13.77 6.85
N MET A 305 -4.59 13.63 8.19
CA MET A 305 -4.85 12.36 8.86
C MET A 305 -5.79 12.45 10.08
N ASN A 306 -5.97 13.62 10.71
CA ASN A 306 -6.74 13.74 11.96
C ASN A 306 -7.59 15.02 12.10
N GLY A 307 -7.93 15.72 11.03
CA GLY A 307 -8.98 16.75 11.07
C GLY A 307 -10.32 16.12 11.45
N ALA A 308 -11.33 16.93 11.81
CA ALA A 308 -12.69 16.44 12.11
C ALA A 308 -13.42 15.99 10.84
N TYR A 309 -12.88 14.97 10.15
CA TYR A 309 -13.34 14.44 8.87
C TYR A 309 -13.32 12.91 8.88
N ASN A 310 -13.91 12.33 7.84
CA ASN A 310 -13.90 10.88 7.64
C ASN A 310 -12.63 10.46 6.88
N TYR A 311 -11.98 9.42 7.36
CA TYR A 311 -10.76 8.84 6.78
C TYR A 311 -10.94 7.36 6.51
N ILE A 312 -10.32 6.90 5.43
CA ILE A 312 -10.08 5.48 5.16
C ILE A 312 -8.60 5.19 5.35
N TYR A 313 -8.27 3.95 5.67
CA TYR A 313 -6.89 3.51 5.84
C TYR A 313 -6.66 2.09 5.35
N MET A 314 -5.41 1.83 4.99
CA MET A 314 -4.84 0.49 4.81
C MET A 314 -3.65 0.34 5.73
N ALA A 315 -3.56 -0.78 6.45
CA ALA A 315 -2.49 -1.06 7.40
C ALA A 315 -1.94 -2.49 7.22
N PHE A 316 -0.61 -2.63 7.36
CA PHE A 316 0.09 -3.92 7.38
C PHE A 316 0.88 -4.08 8.67
N ALA A 317 0.92 -5.30 9.18
CA ALA A 317 1.46 -5.62 10.48
C ALA A 317 2.99 -5.66 10.51
N GLU A 318 3.54 -5.25 11.66
CA GLU A 318 4.89 -5.61 12.10
C GLU A 318 4.87 -6.96 12.83
N ASN A 319 3.92 -7.08 13.76
CA ASN A 319 3.69 -8.29 14.54
C ASN A 319 2.20 -8.42 14.83
N PRO A 320 1.63 -9.64 14.90
CA PRO A 320 0.28 -9.84 15.38
C PRO A 320 0.18 -9.42 16.85
N PHE A 321 -1.00 -8.98 17.30
CA PHE A 321 -1.21 -8.67 18.71
C PHE A 321 -1.10 -9.94 19.59
N VAL A 322 -1.65 -11.05 19.09
CA VAL A 322 -1.57 -12.35 19.73
C VAL A 322 -1.21 -13.40 18.68
N THR A 323 -0.23 -14.24 18.97
CA THR A 323 0.23 -15.32 18.09
C THR A 323 -0.80 -16.45 17.98
N SER A 324 -0.57 -17.39 17.06
CA SER A 324 -1.38 -18.61 16.89
C SER A 324 -1.47 -19.46 18.16
N THR A 325 -0.46 -19.38 19.02
CA THR A 325 -0.39 -20.09 20.30
C THR A 325 -1.02 -19.32 21.47
N GLY A 326 -1.61 -18.14 21.21
CA GLY A 326 -2.26 -17.33 22.23
C GLY A 326 -1.31 -16.45 23.07
N VAL A 327 -0.04 -16.35 22.69
CA VAL A 327 0.95 -15.52 23.38
C VAL A 327 0.93 -14.11 22.78
N PRO A 328 0.81 -13.02 23.59
CA PRO A 328 0.97 -11.66 23.09
C PRO A 328 2.37 -11.47 22.48
N ALA A 329 2.45 -11.01 21.23
CA ALA A 329 3.72 -10.86 20.52
C ALA A 329 4.69 -9.90 21.22
N CYS A 330 4.18 -8.87 21.91
CA CYS A 330 5.00 -7.94 22.69
C CYS A 330 5.58 -8.53 23.98
N ALA A 331 5.09 -9.67 24.47
CA ALA A 331 5.63 -10.33 25.68
C ALA A 331 6.95 -11.08 25.43
N ARG A 332 7.29 -11.39 24.17
CA ARG A 332 8.52 -12.11 23.83
C ARG A 332 9.81 -11.33 24.08
N TRP A 333 9.78 -9.99 24.11
CA TRP A 333 10.98 -9.19 24.31
C TRP A 333 11.42 -9.04 25.77
N LEU A 334 10.53 -9.28 26.74
CA LEU A 334 10.89 -9.23 28.16
C LEU A 334 11.54 -10.52 28.69
N CYS A 335 11.38 -11.67 28.03
CA CYS A 335 11.98 -12.93 28.47
C CYS A 335 13.45 -13.10 28.08
N SER A 336 13.95 -12.44 27.04
CA SER A 336 15.34 -12.59 26.61
C SER A 336 16.35 -11.75 27.41
N TYR A 337 15.90 -10.76 28.17
CA TYR A 337 16.76 -9.91 29.00
C TYR A 337 16.87 -10.37 30.48
N LEU A 338 16.10 -11.37 30.88
CA LEU A 338 16.12 -11.89 32.26
C LEU A 338 16.89 -13.23 32.42
N LEU A 339 17.54 -13.71 31.35
CA LEU A 339 18.30 -14.97 31.35
C LEU A 339 19.76 -14.81 30.90
N THR A 340 20.33 -13.59 31.00
CA THR A 340 21.78 -13.37 30.84
C THR A 340 22.36 -12.75 32.10
#